data_0de5c350706646b895c033abab8b961f
#
_entry.id   0de5c350706646b895c033abab8b961f
#
_cell.length_a   1.000
_cell.length_b   1.000
_cell.length_c   1.000
_cell.angle_alpha   90.00
_cell.angle_beta   90.00
_cell.angle_gamma   90.00
#
_symmetry.space_group_name_H-M   'P 1'
#
loop_
_entity.id
_entity.type
_entity.pdbx_description
1 polymer ?
#
loop_
_entity_poly.entity_id
_entity_poly.type
_entity_poly.pdbx_seq_one_letter_code
_entity_poly.pdbx_strand_id
1 'polypeptide(L)'
;MAERFRRIKKEKTGLSGSFSRKKLWVLPGAVVLVFMGWFYWSAGDSSRDEAKKELPVDRALAAVVCRNGECFWLNKEGVSFNKSGKTAGNLVMNLEDKTGRDLKVGAELLNPGVMAELFFLKQKIYEEFGVSLRMGEIDNAKLSDFNFITQEGWALKISIGQNAYKTLETLKQTLAEISKTNSTASLDYIDLRIPNKVYYKFR
;
A
#
# COMPACT_ATOMS: atom_id res chain seq x y z
N MET A 1 43.59 -13.49 -7.15
CA MET A 1 43.03 -13.82 -5.82
C MET A 1 41.75 -14.58 -6.04
N ALA A 2 41.75 -15.88 -5.70
CA ALA A 2 40.63 -16.79 -5.97
C ALA A 2 39.84 -17.00 -4.68
N GLU A 3 38.57 -16.57 -4.65
CA GLU A 3 37.68 -16.86 -3.54
C GLU A 3 37.02 -18.23 -3.70
N ARG A 4 37.19 -19.04 -2.64
CA ARG A 4 36.65 -20.41 -2.53
C ARG A 4 35.17 -20.40 -2.16
N PHE A 5 34.32 -20.90 -3.04
CA PHE A 5 32.95 -21.28 -2.69
C PHE A 5 32.94 -22.58 -1.86
N ARG A 6 32.49 -22.53 -0.62
CA ARG A 6 32.20 -23.71 0.21
C ARG A 6 30.80 -24.25 -0.11
N ARG A 7 30.76 -25.44 -0.64
CA ARG A 7 29.56 -26.24 -0.88
C ARG A 7 29.12 -26.88 0.45
N ILE A 8 27.91 -26.58 0.93
CA ILE A 8 27.31 -27.21 2.10
C ILE A 8 26.62 -28.50 1.62
N LYS A 9 27.10 -29.66 2.11
CA LYS A 9 26.51 -30.97 1.93
C LYS A 9 25.29 -31.14 2.82
N LYS A 10 24.12 -31.44 2.26
CA LYS A 10 22.93 -31.87 3.01
C LYS A 10 23.09 -33.36 3.36
N GLU A 11 23.16 -33.66 4.64
CA GLU A 11 23.04 -35.03 5.17
C GLU A 11 21.57 -35.45 5.18
N LYS A 12 21.31 -36.61 4.56
CA LYS A 12 20.02 -37.30 4.62
C LYS A 12 20.07 -38.28 5.79
N THR A 13 19.37 -38.04 6.86
CA THR A 13 19.11 -39.03 7.91
C THR A 13 17.90 -39.85 7.51
N GLY A 14 18.16 -41.10 7.14
CA GLY A 14 17.14 -42.11 6.94
C GLY A 14 16.73 -42.69 8.29
N LEU A 15 15.45 -42.62 8.61
CA LEU A 15 14.83 -43.39 9.69
C LEU A 15 14.00 -44.52 9.05
N SER A 16 14.58 -45.72 9.07
CA SER A 16 13.94 -46.99 8.77
C SER A 16 13.18 -47.45 10.02
N GLY A 17 11.87 -47.27 10.07
CA GLY A 17 10.97 -47.80 11.10
C GLY A 17 10.29 -49.09 10.60
N SER A 18 10.77 -50.25 11.08
CA SER A 18 10.15 -51.56 10.86
C SER A 18 8.78 -51.62 11.56
N PHE A 19 7.70 -51.74 10.76
CA PHE A 19 6.34 -51.89 11.29
C PHE A 19 6.02 -53.37 11.43
N SER A 20 6.08 -53.89 12.68
CA SER A 20 5.68 -55.25 13.09
C SER A 20 4.16 -55.45 12.87
N ARG A 21 3.75 -56.43 12.05
CA ARG A 21 2.37 -56.88 11.89
C ARG A 21 1.90 -57.58 13.14
N LYS A 22 1.10 -56.90 13.98
CA LYS A 22 0.30 -57.50 15.04
C LYS A 22 -1.13 -57.77 14.55
N LYS A 23 -1.56 -58.99 14.85
CA LYS A 23 -2.83 -59.62 14.46
C LYS A 23 -4.07 -58.76 14.77
N LEU A 24 -4.89 -58.53 13.77
CA LEU A 24 -6.18 -57.88 13.88
C LEU A 24 -7.18 -58.81 14.60
N TRP A 25 -7.58 -58.44 15.79
CA TRP A 25 -8.71 -59.10 16.48
C TRP A 25 -10.00 -58.45 15.99
N VAL A 26 -10.91 -59.29 15.51
CA VAL A 26 -12.25 -58.90 15.05
C VAL A 26 -13.08 -58.57 16.28
N LEU A 27 -13.42 -57.31 16.53
CA LEU A 27 -14.37 -56.91 17.54
C LEU A 27 -15.78 -56.93 16.96
N PRO A 28 -16.79 -57.44 17.73
CA PRO A 28 -18.15 -57.57 17.24
C PRO A 28 -18.81 -56.23 16.92
N GLY A 29 -19.62 -56.22 15.86
CA GLY A 29 -20.20 -55.05 15.20
C GLY A 29 -21.01 -54.06 16.01
N ALA A 30 -21.23 -54.27 17.31
CA ALA A 30 -21.97 -53.34 18.17
C ALA A 30 -21.15 -52.10 18.59
N VAL A 31 -19.84 -52.21 18.64
CA VAL A 31 -18.96 -51.09 19.04
C VAL A 31 -18.76 -50.06 17.90
N VAL A 32 -18.88 -50.50 16.65
CA VAL A 32 -18.67 -49.63 15.47
C VAL A 32 -19.84 -48.60 15.33
N LEU A 33 -21.05 -48.95 15.72
CA LEU A 33 -22.22 -48.06 15.59
C LEU A 33 -22.19 -46.91 16.61
N VAL A 34 -21.65 -47.13 17.82
CA VAL A 34 -21.55 -46.08 18.84
C VAL A 34 -20.46 -45.06 18.44
N PHE A 35 -19.36 -45.50 17.83
CA PHE A 35 -18.33 -44.58 17.34
C PHE A 35 -18.75 -43.79 16.10
N MET A 36 -19.56 -44.38 15.23
CA MET A 36 -20.13 -43.62 14.08
C MET A 36 -21.14 -42.56 14.55
N GLY A 37 -22.00 -42.85 15.52
CA GLY A 37 -22.91 -41.85 16.08
C GLY A 37 -22.21 -40.68 16.74
N TRP A 38 -21.09 -40.89 17.41
CA TRP A 38 -20.32 -39.83 18.05
C TRP A 38 -19.54 -39.00 17.03
N PHE A 39 -19.09 -39.62 15.92
CA PHE A 39 -18.43 -38.92 14.82
C PHE A 39 -19.40 -38.04 14.02
N TYR A 40 -20.66 -38.48 13.86
CA TYR A 40 -21.69 -37.67 13.18
C TYR A 40 -22.19 -36.52 14.06
N TRP A 41 -22.19 -36.68 15.38
CA TRP A 41 -22.60 -35.58 16.29
C TRP A 41 -21.49 -34.56 16.53
N SER A 42 -20.23 -34.94 16.39
CA SER A 42 -19.14 -33.99 16.46
C SER A 42 -18.82 -33.27 15.14
N ALA A 43 -19.43 -33.75 14.02
CA ALA A 43 -19.28 -33.09 12.71
C ALA A 43 -20.36 -32.04 12.42
N GLY A 44 -21.35 -31.89 13.32
CA GLY A 44 -22.39 -30.87 13.21
C GLY A 44 -22.11 -29.76 14.22
N ASP A 45 -21.33 -28.80 13.89
CA ASP A 45 -21.39 -27.38 14.24
C ASP A 45 -19.96 -26.73 14.13
N SER A 46 -19.44 -26.81 12.93
CA SER A 46 -18.23 -26.04 12.62
C SER A 46 -18.54 -24.90 11.66
N SER A 47 -19.78 -24.41 11.71
CA SER A 47 -20.08 -23.03 11.36
C SER A 47 -19.81 -22.15 12.59
N ARG A 48 -18.61 -22.26 13.18
CA ARG A 48 -18.05 -21.12 13.86
C ARG A 48 -17.83 -20.11 12.77
N ASP A 49 -18.78 -19.16 12.69
CA ASP A 49 -18.45 -17.83 12.25
C ASP A 49 -17.08 -17.49 12.87
N GLU A 50 -16.02 -17.65 12.10
CA GLU A 50 -14.83 -16.86 12.35
C GLU A 50 -15.35 -15.43 12.24
N ALA A 51 -15.88 -14.92 13.35
CA ALA A 51 -16.04 -13.52 13.56
C ALA A 51 -14.66 -12.97 13.23
N LYS A 52 -14.51 -12.53 11.99
CA LYS A 52 -13.34 -11.89 11.43
C LYS A 52 -13.04 -10.82 12.45
N LYS A 53 -12.07 -11.10 13.35
CA LYS A 53 -11.68 -10.20 14.42
C LYS A 53 -11.16 -8.98 13.69
N GLU A 54 -12.10 -8.06 13.40
CA GLU A 54 -11.77 -6.81 12.77
C GLU A 54 -10.75 -6.17 13.71
N LEU A 55 -9.50 -6.21 13.29
CA LEU A 55 -8.45 -5.47 13.97
C LEU A 55 -8.98 -4.04 14.10
N PRO A 56 -8.88 -3.44 15.28
CA PRO A 56 -9.35 -2.08 15.48
C PRO A 56 -8.67 -1.20 14.44
N VAL A 57 -9.46 -0.65 13.52
CA VAL A 57 -8.97 0.26 12.49
C VAL A 57 -8.37 1.47 13.21
N ASP A 58 -7.09 1.73 13.01
CA ASP A 58 -6.48 2.97 13.48
C ASP A 58 -7.26 4.14 12.86
N ARG A 59 -7.90 4.95 13.72
CA ARG A 59 -8.71 6.10 13.31
C ARG A 59 -7.92 7.41 13.33
N ALA A 60 -6.61 7.36 13.45
CA ALA A 60 -5.79 8.56 13.32
C ALA A 60 -5.88 9.09 11.88
N LEU A 61 -6.38 10.31 11.73
CA LEU A 61 -6.52 10.97 10.44
C LEU A 61 -5.15 11.22 9.82
N ALA A 62 -4.91 10.61 8.67
CA ALA A 62 -3.68 10.76 7.90
C ALA A 62 -3.90 11.54 6.60
N ALA A 63 -4.98 11.25 5.88
CA ALA A 63 -5.33 11.90 4.62
C ALA A 63 -6.84 12.03 4.45
N VAL A 64 -7.24 12.86 3.49
CA VAL A 64 -8.63 12.96 3.03
C VAL A 64 -8.65 12.67 1.53
N VAL A 65 -9.52 11.77 1.09
CA VAL A 65 -9.77 11.52 -0.33
C VAL A 65 -11.17 11.98 -0.67
N CYS A 66 -11.28 12.80 -1.70
CA CYS A 66 -12.53 13.34 -2.20
C CYS A 66 -12.82 12.84 -3.63
N ARG A 67 -14.11 12.69 -3.94
CA ARG A 67 -14.60 12.45 -5.30
C ARG A 67 -15.98 13.07 -5.45
N ASN A 68 -16.19 13.87 -6.48
CA ASN A 68 -17.47 14.52 -6.79
C ASN A 68 -18.07 15.27 -5.58
N GLY A 69 -17.24 15.83 -4.70
CA GLY A 69 -17.68 16.54 -3.51
C GLY A 69 -17.91 15.68 -2.26
N GLU A 70 -17.95 14.36 -2.38
CA GLU A 70 -17.91 13.44 -1.25
C GLU A 70 -16.47 13.16 -0.81
N CYS A 71 -16.19 13.31 0.47
CA CYS A 71 -14.86 13.12 1.03
C CYS A 71 -14.86 12.07 2.14
N PHE A 72 -13.73 11.37 2.30
CA PHE A 72 -13.53 10.32 3.27
C PHE A 72 -12.20 10.52 3.99
N TRP A 73 -12.20 10.33 5.30
CA TRP A 73 -10.99 10.31 6.10
C TRP A 73 -10.29 8.98 5.97
N LEU A 74 -8.98 9.02 5.71
CA LEU A 74 -8.12 7.85 5.65
C LEU A 74 -7.19 7.81 6.85
N ASN A 75 -6.95 6.60 7.34
CA ASN A 75 -5.87 6.33 8.27
C ASN A 75 -4.53 6.11 7.53
N LYS A 76 -3.47 5.78 8.26
CA LYS A 76 -2.12 5.56 7.71
C LYS A 76 -2.05 4.38 6.75
N GLU A 77 -2.92 3.39 6.95
CA GLU A 77 -3.02 2.20 6.11
C GLU A 77 -3.81 2.47 4.83
N GLY A 78 -4.37 3.67 4.65
CA GLY A 78 -5.17 4.03 3.48
C GLY A 78 -6.61 3.51 3.53
N VAL A 79 -7.07 3.06 4.70
CA VAL A 79 -8.45 2.62 4.94
C VAL A 79 -9.30 3.82 5.33
N SER A 80 -10.45 3.96 4.67
CA SER A 80 -11.43 4.98 5.00
C SER A 80 -12.18 4.61 6.28
N PHE A 81 -12.32 5.54 7.22
CA PHE A 81 -13.00 5.26 8.49
C PHE A 81 -14.16 6.20 8.81
N ASN A 82 -14.30 7.30 8.06
CA ASN A 82 -15.43 8.22 8.24
C ASN A 82 -15.67 9.05 6.97
N LYS A 83 -16.89 9.52 6.79
CA LYS A 83 -17.19 10.58 5.82
C LYS A 83 -16.72 11.93 6.38
N SER A 84 -16.25 12.80 5.50
CA SER A 84 -15.73 14.11 5.82
C SER A 84 -16.36 15.19 4.95
N GLY A 85 -16.32 16.41 5.40
CA GLY A 85 -16.40 17.57 4.50
C GLY A 85 -15.06 17.83 3.83
N LYS A 86 -15.07 18.65 2.79
CA LYS A 86 -13.85 19.12 2.12
C LYS A 86 -12.99 19.89 3.13
N THR A 87 -11.75 19.44 3.33
CA THR A 87 -10.81 20.11 4.26
C THR A 87 -9.96 21.11 3.50
N ALA A 88 -9.69 22.23 4.13
CA ALA A 88 -8.77 23.25 3.60
C ALA A 88 -7.45 23.23 4.41
N GLY A 89 -6.34 23.57 3.77
CA GLY A 89 -5.03 23.68 4.40
C GLY A 89 -4.08 22.50 4.11
N ASN A 90 -2.87 22.56 4.67
CA ASN A 90 -1.77 21.61 4.38
C ASN A 90 -1.47 20.64 5.52
N LEU A 91 -2.20 20.72 6.64
CA LEU A 91 -1.99 19.83 7.80
C LEU A 91 -2.28 18.38 7.47
N VAL A 92 -3.30 18.15 6.65
CA VAL A 92 -3.71 16.82 6.19
C VAL A 92 -3.46 16.74 4.69
N MET A 93 -3.06 15.57 4.20
CA MET A 93 -2.93 15.33 2.77
C MET A 93 -4.32 15.29 2.14
N ASN A 94 -4.60 16.20 1.22
CA ASN A 94 -5.85 16.22 0.46
C ASN A 94 -5.62 15.59 -0.90
N LEU A 95 -6.43 14.58 -1.23
CA LEU A 95 -6.37 13.85 -2.50
C LEU A 95 -7.73 13.93 -3.19
N GLU A 96 -7.74 14.15 -4.48
CA GLU A 96 -8.92 14.05 -5.32
C GLU A 96 -8.84 12.82 -6.21
N ASP A 97 -9.81 11.92 -6.08
CA ASP A 97 -9.85 10.68 -6.85
C ASP A 97 -10.55 10.91 -8.19
N LYS A 98 -9.78 10.84 -9.28
CA LYS A 98 -10.27 10.93 -10.67
C LYS A 98 -10.45 9.55 -11.33
N THR A 99 -10.16 8.44 -10.63
CA THR A 99 -10.17 7.10 -11.23
C THR A 99 -11.57 6.55 -11.53
N GLY A 100 -12.59 7.15 -10.97
CA GLY A 100 -13.97 6.73 -11.22
C GLY A 100 -14.48 5.62 -10.29
N ARG A 101 -13.68 5.09 -9.37
CA ARG A 101 -14.06 4.02 -8.42
C ARG A 101 -15.01 4.54 -7.32
N ASP A 102 -15.81 3.64 -6.75
CA ASP A 102 -16.66 3.97 -5.61
C ASP A 102 -15.85 4.10 -4.33
N LEU A 103 -16.05 5.20 -3.61
CA LEU A 103 -15.48 5.44 -2.29
C LEU A 103 -16.49 5.01 -1.22
N LYS A 104 -16.07 4.20 -0.26
CA LYS A 104 -16.93 3.70 0.83
C LYS A 104 -16.16 3.69 2.14
N VAL A 105 -16.87 3.93 3.25
CA VAL A 105 -16.32 3.77 4.60
C VAL A 105 -15.99 2.30 4.84
N GLY A 106 -14.83 2.04 5.46
CA GLY A 106 -14.30 0.70 5.70
C GLY A 106 -13.52 0.11 4.52
N ALA A 107 -13.47 0.78 3.36
CA ALA A 107 -12.71 0.30 2.21
C ALA A 107 -11.25 0.76 2.26
N GLU A 108 -10.33 -0.08 1.81
CA GLU A 108 -8.96 0.30 1.49
C GLU A 108 -8.98 1.11 0.18
N LEU A 109 -8.82 2.41 0.31
CA LEU A 109 -8.83 3.34 -0.83
C LEU A 109 -7.44 3.54 -1.42
N LEU A 110 -6.40 3.40 -0.62
CA LEU A 110 -5.01 3.40 -1.03
C LEU A 110 -4.27 2.28 -0.30
N ASN A 111 -3.36 1.62 -1.00
CA ASN A 111 -2.51 0.59 -0.38
C ASN A 111 -1.59 1.22 0.68
N PRO A 112 -1.31 0.53 1.82
CA PRO A 112 -0.43 1.04 2.87
C PRO A 112 0.95 1.46 2.37
N GLY A 113 1.53 0.73 1.41
CA GLY A 113 2.81 1.08 0.79
C GLY A 113 2.75 2.40 0.02
N VAL A 114 1.67 2.62 -0.72
CA VAL A 114 1.40 3.89 -1.42
C VAL A 114 1.31 5.04 -0.42
N MET A 115 0.56 4.85 0.67
CA MET A 115 0.43 5.87 1.72
C MET A 115 1.78 6.23 2.34
N ALA A 116 2.57 5.22 2.71
CA ALA A 116 3.89 5.43 3.31
C ALA A 116 4.83 6.19 2.36
N GLU A 117 4.87 5.81 1.08
CA GLU A 117 5.71 6.48 0.07
C GLU A 117 5.24 7.92 -0.20
N LEU A 118 3.93 8.16 -0.25
CA LEU A 118 3.37 9.52 -0.41
C LEU A 118 3.76 10.44 0.76
N PHE A 119 3.64 9.97 2.00
CA PHE A 119 4.06 10.73 3.17
C PHE A 119 5.56 11.00 3.17
N PHE A 120 6.36 10.00 2.86
CA PHE A 120 7.81 10.14 2.74
C PHE A 120 8.18 11.19 1.70
N LEU A 121 7.62 11.10 0.49
CA LEU A 121 7.90 12.06 -0.58
C LEU A 121 7.42 13.47 -0.22
N LYS A 122 6.20 13.61 0.32
CA LYS A 122 5.68 14.92 0.76
C LYS A 122 6.61 15.58 1.77
N GLN A 123 7.06 14.83 2.77
CA GLN A 123 7.96 15.32 3.81
C GLN A 123 9.32 15.71 3.22
N LYS A 124 9.94 14.83 2.43
CA LYS A 124 11.26 15.05 1.85
C LYS A 124 11.28 16.20 0.84
N ILE A 125 10.25 16.32 0.02
CA ILE A 125 10.12 17.44 -0.92
C ILE A 125 10.06 18.78 -0.18
N TYR A 126 9.35 18.82 0.94
CA TYR A 126 9.32 20.02 1.78
C TYR A 126 10.65 20.29 2.47
N GLU A 127 11.25 19.29 3.11
CA GLU A 127 12.53 19.41 3.84
C GLU A 127 13.69 19.81 2.96
N GLU A 128 13.81 19.24 1.76
CA GLU A 128 14.96 19.43 0.89
C GLU A 128 14.83 20.61 -0.07
N PHE A 129 13.61 20.92 -0.50
CA PHE A 129 13.37 21.92 -1.55
C PHE A 129 12.49 23.09 -1.10
N GLY A 130 11.89 23.03 0.10
CA GLY A 130 10.93 24.03 0.57
C GLY A 130 9.60 24.00 -0.19
N VAL A 131 9.36 23.02 -1.06
CA VAL A 131 8.18 22.91 -1.89
C VAL A 131 7.05 22.27 -1.10
N SER A 132 5.97 23.01 -0.90
CA SER A 132 4.77 22.51 -0.21
C SER A 132 3.75 21.97 -1.20
N LEU A 133 3.37 20.69 -1.04
CA LEU A 133 2.34 20.02 -1.83
C LEU A 133 0.97 20.25 -1.17
N ARG A 134 0.06 20.95 -1.85
CA ARG A 134 -1.24 21.35 -1.30
C ARG A 134 -2.33 20.32 -1.52
N MET A 135 -2.50 19.87 -2.75
CA MET A 135 -3.54 18.94 -3.15
C MET A 135 -2.93 17.96 -4.16
N GLY A 136 -3.27 16.68 -4.04
CA GLY A 136 -2.93 15.65 -5.00
C GLY A 136 -4.17 15.16 -5.75
N GLU A 137 -4.02 14.86 -7.02
CA GLU A 137 -5.02 14.15 -7.82
C GLU A 137 -4.51 12.75 -8.12
N ILE A 138 -5.38 11.77 -8.01
CA ILE A 138 -5.13 10.37 -8.37
C ILE A 138 -5.74 10.16 -9.74
N ASP A 139 -4.91 9.97 -10.77
CA ASP A 139 -5.33 10.08 -12.18
C ASP A 139 -5.40 8.73 -12.90
N ASN A 140 -4.91 7.63 -12.32
CA ASN A 140 -4.97 6.36 -13.00
C ASN A 140 -5.61 5.23 -12.19
N ALA A 141 -6.13 4.22 -12.90
CA ALA A 141 -6.79 3.07 -12.29
C ALA A 141 -5.85 2.21 -11.42
N LYS A 142 -4.54 2.30 -11.60
CA LYS A 142 -3.54 1.57 -10.80
C LYS A 142 -3.19 2.28 -9.50
N LEU A 143 -3.68 3.50 -9.30
CA LEU A 143 -3.41 4.32 -8.12
C LEU A 143 -1.91 4.58 -7.88
N SER A 144 -1.12 4.58 -8.94
CA SER A 144 0.32 4.80 -8.87
C SER A 144 0.72 6.21 -9.29
N ASP A 145 -0.12 6.90 -10.06
CA ASP A 145 0.20 8.22 -10.61
C ASP A 145 -0.54 9.31 -9.86
N PHE A 146 0.22 10.28 -9.40
CA PHE A 146 -0.27 11.42 -8.63
C PHE A 146 0.16 12.72 -9.28
N ASN A 147 -0.77 13.67 -9.34
CA ASN A 147 -0.54 15.03 -9.78
C ASN A 147 -0.73 15.98 -8.59
N PHE A 148 0.36 16.47 -8.03
CA PHE A 148 0.31 17.40 -6.90
C PHE A 148 0.41 18.85 -7.36
N ILE A 149 -0.47 19.69 -6.87
CA ILE A 149 -0.36 21.13 -7.02
C ILE A 149 0.48 21.68 -5.86
N THR A 150 1.53 22.41 -6.18
CA THR A 150 2.39 23.06 -5.19
C THR A 150 1.80 24.35 -4.67
N GLN A 151 2.38 24.89 -3.61
CA GLN A 151 1.96 26.20 -3.09
C GLN A 151 2.24 27.33 -4.07
N GLU A 152 3.28 27.21 -4.89
CA GLU A 152 3.64 28.16 -5.94
C GLU A 152 2.72 28.05 -7.18
N GLY A 153 1.86 27.03 -7.22
CA GLY A 153 0.84 26.82 -8.24
C GLY A 153 1.31 26.07 -9.49
N TRP A 154 2.50 25.47 -9.49
CA TRP A 154 2.91 24.53 -10.54
C TRP A 154 2.59 23.09 -10.13
N ALA A 155 2.49 22.19 -11.09
CA ALA A 155 2.15 20.80 -10.85
C ALA A 155 3.40 19.91 -10.78
N LEU A 156 3.46 19.02 -9.79
CA LEU A 156 4.42 17.93 -9.69
C LEU A 156 3.74 16.60 -9.95
N LYS A 157 4.09 15.93 -11.06
CA LYS A 157 3.56 14.62 -11.42
C LYS A 157 4.55 13.53 -11.09
N ILE A 158 4.16 12.59 -10.25
CA ILE A 158 5.00 11.47 -9.80
C ILE A 158 4.27 10.14 -9.93
N SER A 159 5.01 9.05 -10.08
CA SER A 159 4.48 7.68 -10.01
C SER A 159 5.04 6.99 -8.78
N ILE A 160 4.15 6.47 -7.94
CA ILE A 160 4.48 5.69 -6.76
C ILE A 160 4.89 4.26 -7.18
N GLY A 161 5.77 3.63 -6.40
CA GLY A 161 6.34 2.32 -6.73
C GLY A 161 7.62 2.40 -7.55
N GLN A 162 8.06 3.60 -7.92
CA GLN A 162 9.43 3.86 -8.34
C GLN A 162 10.31 4.02 -7.10
N ASN A 163 11.64 4.02 -7.28
CA ASN A 163 12.54 4.32 -6.16
C ASN A 163 12.37 5.79 -5.74
N ALA A 164 11.76 6.03 -4.58
CA ALA A 164 11.46 7.37 -4.06
C ALA A 164 12.71 8.26 -3.94
N TYR A 165 13.85 7.69 -3.53
CA TYR A 165 15.11 8.44 -3.47
C TYR A 165 15.58 8.87 -4.84
N LYS A 166 15.41 8.03 -5.87
CA LYS A 166 15.75 8.39 -7.24
C LYS A 166 14.82 9.49 -7.76
N THR A 167 13.54 9.45 -7.40
CA THR A 167 12.58 10.51 -7.72
C THR A 167 13.00 11.84 -7.12
N LEU A 168 13.41 11.85 -5.83
CA LEU A 168 13.91 13.05 -5.14
C LEU A 168 15.20 13.58 -5.77
N GLU A 169 16.17 12.72 -6.08
CA GLU A 169 17.41 13.11 -6.72
C GLU A 169 17.17 13.71 -8.12
N THR A 170 16.26 13.10 -8.89
CA THR A 170 15.85 13.61 -10.20
C THR A 170 15.17 14.97 -10.07
N LEU A 171 14.28 15.15 -9.10
CA LEU A 171 13.64 16.45 -8.82
C LEU A 171 14.69 17.51 -8.46
N LYS A 172 15.65 17.17 -7.59
CA LYS A 172 16.75 18.05 -7.19
C LYS A 172 17.55 18.57 -8.39
N GLN A 173 17.97 17.65 -9.24
CA GLN A 173 18.73 17.99 -10.45
C GLN A 173 17.91 18.87 -11.39
N THR A 174 16.62 18.55 -11.56
CA THR A 174 15.71 19.32 -12.41
C THR A 174 15.49 20.74 -11.88
N LEU A 175 15.23 20.90 -10.58
CA LEU A 175 15.05 22.22 -9.97
C LEU A 175 16.35 23.06 -10.04
N ALA A 176 17.51 22.43 -9.84
CA ALA A 176 18.81 23.09 -9.98
C ALA A 176 19.07 23.55 -11.42
N GLU A 177 18.66 22.77 -12.42
CA GLU A 177 18.79 23.18 -13.82
C GLU A 177 17.84 24.32 -14.18
N ILE A 178 16.58 24.22 -13.77
CA ILE A 178 15.57 25.26 -13.99
C ILE A 178 16.01 26.60 -13.36
N SER A 179 16.56 26.57 -12.13
CA SER A 179 16.99 27.78 -11.42
C SER A 179 18.14 28.53 -12.09
N LYS A 180 18.92 27.89 -12.97
CA LYS A 180 19.98 28.55 -13.77
C LYS A 180 19.43 29.40 -14.92
N THR A 181 18.29 29.02 -15.46
CA THR A 181 17.73 29.60 -16.68
C THR A 181 16.47 30.41 -16.44
N ASN A 182 15.65 30.00 -15.49
CA ASN A 182 14.34 30.56 -15.20
C ASN A 182 14.02 30.54 -13.71
N SER A 183 12.99 31.27 -13.31
CA SER A 183 12.42 31.15 -11.97
C SER A 183 11.43 29.98 -11.90
N THR A 184 11.43 29.24 -10.79
CA THR A 184 10.42 28.20 -10.51
C THR A 184 8.99 28.75 -10.50
N ALA A 185 8.82 30.05 -10.25
CA ALA A 185 7.51 30.73 -10.32
C ALA A 185 6.90 30.72 -11.73
N SER A 186 7.69 30.56 -12.78
CA SER A 186 7.21 30.46 -14.16
C SER A 186 6.86 29.03 -14.59
N LEU A 187 7.08 28.01 -13.72
CA LEU A 187 6.73 26.64 -14.04
C LEU A 187 5.22 26.44 -14.16
N ASP A 188 4.84 25.61 -15.14
CA ASP A 188 3.51 25.02 -15.28
C ASP A 188 3.50 23.64 -14.60
N TYR A 189 4.42 22.76 -14.99
CA TYR A 189 4.58 21.45 -14.35
C TYR A 189 6.00 20.88 -14.47
N ILE A 190 6.29 19.89 -13.59
CA ILE A 190 7.37 18.90 -13.71
C ILE A 190 6.74 17.51 -13.68
N ASP A 191 7.05 16.66 -14.67
CA ASP A 191 6.55 15.27 -14.77
C ASP A 191 7.71 14.27 -14.63
N LEU A 192 7.69 13.49 -13.54
CA LEU A 192 8.67 12.47 -13.18
C LEU A 192 8.09 11.04 -13.27
N ARG A 193 6.90 10.86 -13.85
CA ARG A 193 6.23 9.54 -13.91
C ARG A 193 6.94 8.55 -14.81
N ILE A 194 7.73 9.00 -15.77
CA ILE A 194 8.43 8.12 -16.71
C ILE A 194 9.86 7.90 -16.20
N PRO A 195 10.27 6.65 -15.93
CA PRO A 195 11.61 6.35 -15.44
C PRO A 195 12.70 6.92 -16.36
N ASN A 196 13.71 7.57 -15.77
CA ASN A 196 14.86 8.17 -16.46
C ASN A 196 14.53 9.29 -17.46
N LYS A 197 13.32 9.84 -17.41
CA LYS A 197 12.92 10.99 -18.22
C LYS A 197 12.24 12.03 -17.35
N VAL A 198 12.53 13.29 -17.63
CA VAL A 198 11.87 14.44 -17.00
C VAL A 198 11.27 15.29 -18.10
N TYR A 199 10.01 15.66 -17.90
CA TYR A 199 9.36 16.64 -18.74
C TYR A 199 8.95 17.82 -17.87
N TYR A 200 9.25 19.01 -18.29
CA TYR A 200 8.77 20.22 -17.62
C TYR A 200 8.34 21.26 -18.64
N LYS A 201 7.48 22.14 -18.22
CA LYS A 201 6.95 23.22 -19.05
C LYS A 201 6.86 24.49 -18.24
N PHE A 202 7.13 25.60 -18.88
CA PHE A 202 6.88 26.95 -18.37
C PHE A 202 5.55 27.48 -18.89
N ARG A 203 4.93 28.39 -18.11
CA ARG A 203 3.72 29.11 -18.49
C ARG A 203 3.95 30.07 -19.63
#